data_8416ecefd040c034e6162d6de1cd4cfd
#
_entry.id   8416ecefd040c034e6162d6de1cd4cfd
#
_cell.length_a   1.000
_cell.length_b   1.000
_cell.length_c   1.000
_cell.angle_alpha   90.00
_cell.angle_beta   90.00
_cell.angle_gamma   90.00
#
_symmetry.space_group_name_H-M   'P 1'
#
loop_
_entity.id
_entity.type
_entity.pdbx_description
1 polymer ?
#
loop_
_entity_poly.entity_id
_entity_poly.type
_entity_poly.pdbx_seq_one_letter_code
_entity_poly.pdbx_strand_id
1 'polypeptide(L)'
;MYEEALPIAGRPEKHHVQTTFNYWDDPGDGSKPTPIVIGGGRISNRRPHLPHDFVVTDISGDEDKYTLDGHGFQYCRHKSLEKDFVDEHAIQTLYYDECRQLLKEVTGASRVYIFNHKVRRGPTQWHHLGFSNLANRGPVTRTHVDQSYDGAELRLRWEFPEKADELVKRRYQIINVWRPIATILKDPIATADSTSVPDDDLVAADMTEDGFQGEQWVVRHNPAHRWYYKNQLTPDEVLLIKCFDSNTSVARRSLHSAFEDAAHRDKEPRQSIELVLGSASSTFLLVSLRQPDIDKLRGSDHPTDIIAMYHPR
;
A
#
# COMPACT_ATOMS: atom_id res chain seq x y z
N MET A 1 -46.51 -28.16 -13.48
CA MET A 1 -45.09 -28.29 -13.07
C MET A 1 -44.67 -26.93 -12.56
N TYR A 2 -44.56 -26.77 -11.25
CA TYR A 2 -44.03 -25.55 -10.66
C TYR A 2 -42.50 -25.70 -10.67
N GLU A 3 -41.80 -24.79 -11.35
CA GLU A 3 -40.36 -24.69 -11.34
C GLU A 3 -39.96 -24.17 -9.96
N GLU A 4 -39.35 -25.04 -9.13
CA GLU A 4 -38.79 -24.64 -7.86
C GLU A 4 -37.66 -23.62 -8.15
N ALA A 5 -37.87 -22.38 -7.71
CA ALA A 5 -36.84 -21.36 -7.74
C ALA A 5 -35.64 -21.82 -6.90
N LEU A 6 -34.49 -21.96 -7.54
CA LEU A 6 -33.23 -22.24 -6.86
C LEU A 6 -33.00 -21.21 -5.74
N PRO A 7 -32.55 -21.62 -4.56
CA PRO A 7 -32.28 -20.69 -3.46
C PRO A 7 -31.26 -19.66 -3.90
N ILE A 8 -31.61 -18.39 -3.75
CA ILE A 8 -30.66 -17.26 -3.90
C ILE A 8 -29.52 -17.56 -2.93
N ALA A 9 -28.31 -17.73 -3.45
CA ALA A 9 -27.12 -17.90 -2.63
C ALA A 9 -27.08 -16.76 -1.60
N GLY A 10 -27.24 -17.10 -0.32
CA GLY A 10 -27.26 -16.14 0.76
C GLY A 10 -25.98 -15.30 0.74
N ARG A 11 -26.06 -14.02 1.12
CA ARG A 11 -24.87 -13.20 1.34
C ARG A 11 -23.96 -13.96 2.31
N PRO A 12 -22.63 -13.97 2.09
CA PRO A 12 -21.71 -14.60 3.03
C PRO A 12 -21.90 -13.98 4.42
N GLU A 13 -21.86 -14.83 5.45
CA GLU A 13 -21.93 -14.38 6.83
C GLU A 13 -20.72 -13.45 7.11
N LYS A 14 -21.00 -12.28 7.69
CA LYS A 14 -19.97 -11.29 8.00
C LYS A 14 -19.14 -11.74 9.20
N HIS A 15 -17.82 -11.63 9.09
CA HIS A 15 -16.87 -11.96 10.17
C HIS A 15 -16.25 -10.66 10.71
N HIS A 16 -17.00 -9.92 11.54
CA HIS A 16 -16.46 -8.76 12.25
C HIS A 16 -15.49 -9.22 13.35
N VAL A 17 -14.34 -8.55 13.46
CA VAL A 17 -13.28 -8.97 14.40
C VAL A 17 -13.03 -7.89 15.44
N GLN A 18 -13.14 -8.30 16.72
CA GLN A 18 -12.65 -7.48 17.83
C GLN A 18 -11.14 -7.71 17.95
N THR A 19 -10.35 -6.64 17.87
CA THR A 19 -8.90 -6.71 17.88
C THR A 19 -8.28 -5.42 18.40
N THR A 20 -6.95 -5.33 18.40
CA THR A 20 -6.23 -4.11 18.75
C THR A 20 -5.43 -3.59 17.56
N PHE A 21 -5.32 -2.25 17.44
CA PHE A 21 -4.38 -1.58 16.56
C PHE A 21 -3.34 -0.83 17.36
N ASN A 22 -2.09 -0.89 16.91
CA ASN A 22 -0.98 -0.19 17.53
C ASN A 22 -0.87 1.23 16.97
N TYR A 23 -1.27 2.21 17.75
CA TYR A 23 -1.14 3.63 17.44
C TYR A 23 0.16 4.19 18.01
N TRP A 24 0.66 5.26 17.41
CA TRP A 24 1.81 5.96 17.97
C TRP A 24 1.47 6.53 19.36
N ASP A 25 2.35 6.24 20.32
CA ASP A 25 2.28 6.78 21.67
C ASP A 25 2.89 8.19 21.66
N ASP A 26 2.01 9.19 21.51
CA ASP A 26 2.42 10.59 21.51
C ASP A 26 2.78 11.03 22.95
N PRO A 27 4.03 11.47 23.20
CA PRO A 27 4.41 11.95 24.53
C PRO A 27 3.70 13.25 24.95
N GLY A 28 3.02 13.95 24.01
CA GLY A 28 2.29 15.17 24.28
C GLY A 28 3.15 16.41 24.54
N ASP A 29 4.46 16.32 24.37
CA ASP A 29 5.43 17.40 24.57
C ASP A 29 5.83 18.13 23.28
N GLY A 30 5.22 17.78 22.16
CA GLY A 30 5.50 18.32 20.83
C GLY A 30 6.77 17.76 20.17
N SER A 31 7.41 16.75 20.76
CA SER A 31 8.55 16.10 20.14
C SER A 31 8.16 15.32 18.89
N LYS A 32 9.04 15.33 17.87
CA LYS A 32 8.83 14.54 16.65
C LYS A 32 9.00 13.04 16.93
N PRO A 33 8.24 12.18 16.22
CA PRO A 33 8.45 10.73 16.27
C PRO A 33 9.88 10.36 15.86
N THR A 34 10.47 9.39 16.55
CA THR A 34 11.79 8.85 16.18
C THR A 34 11.80 8.39 14.71
N PRO A 35 12.82 8.71 13.89
CA PRO A 35 12.89 8.30 12.49
C PRO A 35 12.89 6.79 12.31
N ILE A 36 12.30 6.31 11.21
CA ILE A 36 12.53 4.95 10.71
C ILE A 36 13.80 4.97 9.86
N VAL A 37 14.67 3.98 10.07
CA VAL A 37 15.86 3.78 9.25
C VAL A 37 15.79 2.40 8.61
N ILE A 38 15.82 2.38 7.27
CA ILE A 38 15.88 1.18 6.44
C ILE A 38 17.23 1.20 5.73
N GLY A 39 18.03 0.20 5.99
CA GLY A 39 19.37 0.09 5.40
C GLY A 39 20.25 -0.89 6.16
N GLY A 40 21.40 -1.29 5.57
CA GLY A 40 22.32 -2.23 6.20
C GLY A 40 21.69 -3.59 6.52
N GLY A 41 20.75 -4.06 5.71
CA GLY A 41 20.06 -5.34 5.88
C GLY A 41 18.97 -5.36 6.95
N ARG A 42 18.63 -4.23 7.56
CA ARG A 42 17.63 -4.16 8.63
C ARG A 42 16.69 -2.95 8.51
N ILE A 43 15.53 -3.08 9.17
CA ILE A 43 14.61 -1.98 9.46
C ILE A 43 14.68 -1.70 10.95
N SER A 44 14.98 -0.44 11.31
CA SER A 44 14.93 0.06 12.68
C SER A 44 13.75 1.01 12.83
N ASN A 45 12.78 0.64 13.65
CA ASN A 45 11.66 1.49 14.04
C ASN A 45 11.50 1.39 15.56
N ARG A 46 11.95 2.43 16.25
CA ARG A 46 11.96 2.51 17.74
C ARG A 46 10.83 3.39 18.28
N ARG A 47 9.87 3.77 17.44
CA ARG A 47 8.72 4.56 17.87
C ARG A 47 7.90 3.78 18.89
N PRO A 48 7.54 4.37 20.04
CA PRO A 48 6.62 3.75 20.96
C PRO A 48 5.23 3.67 20.34
N HIS A 49 4.52 2.58 20.63
CA HIS A 49 3.14 2.36 20.18
C HIS A 49 2.35 1.74 21.30
N LEU A 50 1.09 2.15 21.42
CA LEU A 50 0.12 1.58 22.34
C LEU A 50 -1.00 0.85 21.58
N PRO A 51 -1.40 -0.35 22.04
CA PRO A 51 -2.56 -1.04 21.49
C PRO A 51 -3.86 -0.40 21.96
N HIS A 52 -4.81 -0.24 21.03
CA HIS A 52 -6.15 0.26 21.32
C HIS A 52 -7.19 -0.65 20.68
N ASP A 53 -8.29 -0.93 21.41
CA ASP A 53 -9.34 -1.83 21.00
C ASP A 53 -10.23 -1.21 19.90
N PHE A 54 -10.50 -2.01 18.87
CA PHE A 54 -11.41 -1.68 17.78
C PHE A 54 -12.20 -2.91 17.32
N VAL A 55 -13.35 -2.66 16.71
CA VAL A 55 -14.05 -3.62 15.89
C VAL A 55 -13.72 -3.35 14.43
N VAL A 56 -13.11 -4.33 13.76
CA VAL A 56 -12.87 -4.28 12.30
C VAL A 56 -14.09 -4.83 11.60
N THR A 57 -14.69 -4.03 10.74
CA THR A 57 -15.91 -4.39 10.00
C THR A 57 -15.53 -5.19 8.75
N ASP A 58 -16.05 -6.41 8.64
CA ASP A 58 -15.98 -7.19 7.40
C ASP A 58 -16.93 -6.60 6.37
N ILE A 59 -16.41 -6.24 5.20
CA ILE A 59 -17.16 -5.68 4.09
C ILE A 59 -17.41 -6.67 2.94
N SER A 60 -17.16 -7.97 3.16
CA SER A 60 -17.40 -8.99 2.14
C SER A 60 -18.81 -8.91 1.56
N GLY A 61 -18.92 -8.79 0.22
CA GLY A 61 -20.18 -8.61 -0.50
C GLY A 61 -20.74 -7.17 -0.49
N ASP A 62 -20.00 -6.21 0.09
CA ASP A 62 -20.35 -4.78 0.09
C ASP A 62 -19.16 -3.92 -0.40
N GLU A 63 -18.15 -4.55 -1.04
CA GLU A 63 -16.89 -3.92 -1.44
C GLU A 63 -17.08 -2.70 -2.33
N ASP A 64 -18.07 -2.74 -3.23
CA ASP A 64 -18.36 -1.66 -4.22
C ASP A 64 -18.82 -0.35 -3.56
N LYS A 65 -19.17 -0.37 -2.27
CA LYS A 65 -19.51 0.86 -1.51
C LYS A 65 -18.29 1.68 -1.17
N TYR A 66 -17.09 1.08 -1.25
CA TYR A 66 -15.84 1.70 -0.83
C TYR A 66 -14.97 2.00 -2.05
N THR A 67 -14.64 3.27 -2.23
CA THR A 67 -13.89 3.76 -3.39
C THR A 67 -12.67 4.55 -2.95
N LEU A 68 -11.64 4.61 -3.82
CA LEU A 68 -10.43 5.41 -3.58
C LEU A 68 -10.75 6.88 -3.30
N ASP A 69 -11.68 7.48 -4.03
CA ASP A 69 -12.00 8.90 -3.88
C ASP A 69 -12.95 9.17 -2.71
N GLY A 70 -13.81 8.20 -2.34
CA GLY A 70 -14.72 8.34 -1.22
C GLY A 70 -14.12 7.98 0.13
N HIS A 71 -13.33 6.91 0.19
CA HIS A 71 -12.90 6.29 1.46
C HIS A 71 -11.39 6.13 1.59
N GLY A 72 -10.62 6.34 0.50
CA GLY A 72 -9.17 6.17 0.47
C GLY A 72 -8.71 4.73 0.21
N PHE A 73 -9.62 3.79 0.04
CA PHE A 73 -9.31 2.40 -0.34
C PHE A 73 -10.40 1.81 -1.23
N GLN A 74 -10.03 0.75 -1.97
CA GLN A 74 -10.95 0.06 -2.87
C GLN A 74 -10.51 -1.38 -3.09
N TYR A 75 -11.46 -2.32 -3.09
CA TYR A 75 -11.19 -3.70 -3.49
C TYR A 75 -11.54 -3.89 -4.97
N CYS A 76 -10.70 -4.65 -5.68
CA CYS A 76 -10.92 -4.97 -7.08
C CYS A 76 -10.72 -6.46 -7.32
N ARG A 77 -11.54 -7.07 -8.18
CA ARG A 77 -11.26 -8.39 -8.75
C ARG A 77 -10.22 -8.22 -9.84
N HIS A 78 -9.10 -8.90 -9.70
CA HIS A 78 -8.00 -8.80 -10.65
C HIS A 78 -7.14 -10.06 -10.58
N LYS A 79 -7.24 -10.91 -11.60
CA LYS A 79 -6.41 -12.12 -11.71
C LYS A 79 -5.05 -11.75 -12.27
N SER A 80 -4.00 -12.20 -11.60
CA SER A 80 -2.63 -12.08 -12.09
C SER A 80 -2.20 -13.36 -12.80
N LEU A 81 -1.35 -13.24 -13.81
CA LEU A 81 -0.66 -14.38 -14.42
C LEU A 81 0.53 -14.82 -13.55
N GLU A 82 1.19 -13.87 -12.86
CA GLU A 82 2.18 -14.20 -11.84
C GLU A 82 1.48 -14.71 -10.57
N LYS A 83 1.90 -15.88 -10.08
CA LYS A 83 1.24 -16.54 -8.94
C LYS A 83 2.15 -16.67 -7.72
N ASP A 84 3.41 -16.98 -7.96
CA ASP A 84 4.33 -17.36 -6.90
C ASP A 84 5.12 -16.16 -6.35
N PHE A 85 5.31 -15.11 -7.15
CA PHE A 85 6.04 -13.90 -6.77
C PHE A 85 7.43 -14.22 -6.19
N VAL A 86 8.16 -15.12 -6.86
CA VAL A 86 9.52 -15.55 -6.50
C VAL A 86 10.53 -15.06 -7.53
N ASP A 87 10.14 -15.06 -8.81
CA ASP A 87 10.98 -14.57 -9.90
C ASP A 87 10.86 -13.04 -10.01
N GLU A 88 11.92 -12.36 -9.63
CA GLU A 88 12.02 -10.91 -9.69
C GLU A 88 11.78 -10.36 -11.09
N HIS A 89 12.26 -11.05 -12.14
CA HIS A 89 12.05 -10.64 -13.52
C HIS A 89 10.56 -10.76 -13.92
N ALA A 90 9.90 -11.85 -13.56
CA ALA A 90 8.47 -12.03 -13.82
C ALA A 90 7.62 -10.96 -13.07
N ILE A 91 7.98 -10.63 -11.83
CA ILE A 91 7.32 -9.57 -11.08
C ILE A 91 7.45 -8.23 -11.82
N GLN A 92 8.66 -7.87 -12.25
CA GLN A 92 8.93 -6.56 -12.85
C GLN A 92 8.39 -6.41 -14.29
N THR A 93 8.34 -7.48 -15.05
CA THR A 93 7.86 -7.44 -16.44
C THR A 93 6.36 -7.72 -16.53
N LEU A 94 5.88 -8.80 -15.96
CA LEU A 94 4.50 -9.25 -16.09
C LEU A 94 3.57 -8.56 -15.08
N TYR A 95 3.85 -8.72 -13.78
CA TYR A 95 2.96 -8.22 -12.73
C TYR A 95 2.91 -6.70 -12.65
N TYR A 96 4.04 -6.02 -12.93
CA TYR A 96 4.07 -4.57 -13.00
C TYR A 96 3.16 -4.02 -14.10
N ASP A 97 3.14 -4.65 -15.28
CA ASP A 97 2.27 -4.22 -16.37
C ASP A 97 0.80 -4.45 -16.06
N GLU A 98 0.46 -5.56 -15.44
CA GLU A 98 -0.88 -5.83 -14.95
C GLU A 98 -1.35 -4.73 -13.96
N CYS A 99 -0.50 -4.35 -12.99
CA CYS A 99 -0.83 -3.33 -12.01
C CYS A 99 -0.92 -1.92 -12.63
N ARG A 100 -0.06 -1.59 -13.62
CA ARG A 100 -0.17 -0.32 -14.37
C ARG A 100 -1.51 -0.22 -15.08
N GLN A 101 -1.93 -1.29 -15.74
CA GLN A 101 -3.21 -1.33 -16.46
C GLN A 101 -4.39 -1.20 -15.48
N LEU A 102 -4.39 -1.98 -14.40
CA LEU A 102 -5.41 -1.89 -13.36
C LEU A 102 -5.58 -0.47 -12.82
N LEU A 103 -4.47 0.21 -12.47
CA LEU A 103 -4.56 1.57 -11.93
C LEU A 103 -5.03 2.59 -12.96
N LYS A 104 -4.67 2.44 -14.24
CA LYS A 104 -5.22 3.28 -15.31
C LYS A 104 -6.74 3.13 -15.43
N GLU A 105 -7.22 1.90 -15.38
CA GLU A 105 -8.66 1.59 -15.46
C GLU A 105 -9.43 2.15 -14.25
N VAL A 106 -8.91 1.97 -13.04
CA VAL A 106 -9.60 2.38 -11.81
C VAL A 106 -9.55 3.89 -11.59
N THR A 107 -8.41 4.54 -11.89
CA THR A 107 -8.20 5.96 -11.56
C THR A 107 -8.37 6.91 -12.73
N GLY A 108 -8.41 6.39 -13.97
CA GLY A 108 -8.34 7.21 -15.18
C GLY A 108 -6.97 7.86 -15.39
N ALA A 109 -5.93 7.43 -14.68
CA ALA A 109 -4.59 7.97 -14.81
C ALA A 109 -4.05 7.72 -16.22
N SER A 110 -3.50 8.74 -16.86
CA SER A 110 -2.80 8.58 -18.15
C SER A 110 -1.47 7.86 -17.99
N ARG A 111 -0.89 7.90 -16.79
CA ARG A 111 0.41 7.32 -16.48
C ARG A 111 0.46 6.74 -15.09
N VAL A 112 1.15 5.61 -14.99
CA VAL A 112 1.41 4.91 -13.73
C VAL A 112 2.89 4.55 -13.70
N TYR A 113 3.56 4.94 -12.65
CA TYR A 113 4.95 4.61 -12.35
C TYR A 113 5.02 3.74 -11.11
N ILE A 114 5.85 2.69 -11.13
CA ILE A 114 6.03 1.79 -10.00
C ILE A 114 7.38 2.12 -9.35
N PHE A 115 7.36 2.51 -8.08
CA PHE A 115 8.56 2.85 -7.33
C PHE A 115 9.32 1.60 -6.89
N ASN A 116 8.62 0.68 -6.26
CA ASN A 116 9.16 -0.60 -5.80
C ASN A 116 8.05 -1.60 -5.49
N HIS A 117 8.43 -2.82 -5.14
CA HIS A 117 7.53 -3.79 -4.53
C HIS A 117 8.15 -4.42 -3.29
N LYS A 118 7.31 -5.04 -2.47
CA LYS A 118 7.72 -5.73 -1.24
C LYS A 118 6.94 -7.04 -1.13
N VAL A 119 7.64 -8.17 -1.21
CA VAL A 119 7.05 -9.47 -0.90
C VAL A 119 7.21 -9.73 0.60
N ARG A 120 6.12 -10.17 1.25
CA ARG A 120 6.06 -10.43 2.68
C ARG A 120 5.65 -11.88 2.92
N ARG A 121 6.57 -12.68 3.49
CA ARG A 121 6.37 -14.09 3.86
C ARG A 121 6.87 -14.40 5.26
N GLY A 122 7.44 -13.41 5.92
CA GLY A 122 7.99 -13.54 7.26
C GLY A 122 6.91 -13.66 8.35
N PRO A 123 7.31 -14.04 9.56
CA PRO A 123 6.41 -14.20 10.70
C PRO A 123 5.84 -12.85 11.16
N THR A 124 4.76 -12.88 11.95
CA THR A 124 4.13 -11.66 12.52
C THR A 124 5.14 -10.82 13.32
N GLN A 125 6.05 -11.46 14.05
CA GLN A 125 7.05 -10.78 14.89
C GLN A 125 8.39 -10.56 14.20
N TRP A 126 8.40 -10.42 12.86
CA TRP A 126 9.61 -10.29 12.06
C TRP A 126 10.54 -9.13 12.47
N HIS A 127 9.99 -8.07 13.08
CA HIS A 127 10.79 -6.95 13.58
C HIS A 127 11.84 -7.37 14.63
N HIS A 128 11.61 -8.48 15.33
CA HIS A 128 12.51 -9.01 16.35
C HIS A 128 13.65 -9.85 15.78
N LEU A 129 13.67 -10.11 14.47
CA LEU A 129 14.71 -10.90 13.79
C LEU A 129 16.06 -10.14 13.64
N GLY A 130 16.17 -8.91 14.16
CA GLY A 130 17.41 -8.15 14.17
C GLY A 130 17.90 -7.85 12.74
N PHE A 131 19.14 -8.23 12.43
CA PHE A 131 19.79 -7.95 11.12
C PHE A 131 19.15 -8.71 9.94
N SER A 132 18.35 -9.74 10.18
CA SER A 132 17.66 -10.48 9.12
C SER A 132 16.22 -10.05 8.91
N ASN A 133 15.74 -9.03 9.61
CA ASN A 133 14.35 -8.61 9.52
C ASN A 133 13.98 -8.04 8.15
N LEU A 134 14.91 -7.40 7.45
CA LEU A 134 14.67 -6.85 6.10
C LEU A 134 14.41 -7.96 5.07
N ALA A 135 15.15 -9.08 5.15
CA ALA A 135 14.98 -10.22 4.26
C ALA A 135 13.76 -11.09 4.61
N ASN A 136 13.28 -11.01 5.86
CA ASN A 136 12.18 -11.83 6.37
C ASN A 136 10.98 -10.97 6.75
N ARG A 137 10.61 -10.02 5.91
CA ARG A 137 9.47 -9.10 6.16
C ARG A 137 8.17 -9.88 6.31
N GLY A 138 7.46 -9.59 7.38
CA GLY A 138 6.10 -10.06 7.65
C GLY A 138 5.09 -8.92 7.67
N PRO A 139 3.93 -9.13 8.30
CA PRO A 139 2.89 -8.13 8.47
C PRO A 139 3.38 -6.89 9.23
N VAL A 140 2.93 -5.69 8.85
CA VAL A 140 3.15 -4.46 9.63
C VAL A 140 1.93 -4.23 10.49
N THR A 141 2.13 -4.26 11.82
CA THR A 141 1.06 -4.15 12.83
C THR A 141 0.97 -2.76 13.46
N ARG A 142 1.65 -1.77 12.89
CA ARG A 142 1.63 -0.38 13.34
C ARG A 142 0.75 0.43 12.41
N THR A 143 -0.17 1.21 12.97
CA THR A 143 -1.06 2.09 12.21
C THR A 143 -0.26 3.22 11.56
N HIS A 144 -0.36 3.38 10.24
CA HIS A 144 0.40 4.36 9.47
C HIS A 144 -0.24 4.69 8.13
N VAL A 145 0.32 5.68 7.45
CA VAL A 145 0.24 5.88 6.00
C VAL A 145 1.66 6.01 5.48
N ASP A 146 1.99 5.37 4.37
CA ASP A 146 3.37 5.29 3.87
C ASP A 146 4.00 6.64 3.53
N GLN A 147 3.19 7.64 3.17
CA GLN A 147 3.67 9.00 2.92
C GLN A 147 2.86 10.02 3.72
N SER A 148 3.54 11.05 4.25
CA SER A 148 2.89 12.30 4.61
C SER A 148 2.58 13.13 3.37
N TYR A 149 1.92 14.27 3.51
CA TYR A 149 1.65 15.14 2.37
C TYR A 149 2.95 15.69 1.77
N ASP A 150 3.89 16.11 2.61
CA ASP A 150 5.22 16.55 2.17
C ASP A 150 6.08 15.36 1.72
N GLY A 151 5.96 14.21 2.39
CA GLY A 151 6.62 12.97 2.01
C GLY A 151 6.28 12.49 0.61
N ALA A 152 5.04 12.71 0.16
CA ALA A 152 4.63 12.39 -1.19
C ALA A 152 5.31 13.28 -2.25
N GLU A 153 5.47 14.57 -1.96
CA GLU A 153 6.21 15.49 -2.84
C GLU A 153 7.72 15.17 -2.82
N LEU A 154 8.29 14.88 -1.65
CA LEU A 154 9.68 14.43 -1.54
C LEU A 154 9.93 13.18 -2.39
N ARG A 155 9.02 12.21 -2.35
CA ARG A 155 9.11 11.00 -3.17
C ARG A 155 9.04 11.32 -4.67
N LEU A 156 8.10 12.17 -5.09
CA LEU A 156 7.97 12.57 -6.47
C LEU A 156 9.24 13.30 -6.97
N ARG A 157 9.80 14.20 -6.16
CA ARG A 157 11.04 14.93 -6.50
C ARG A 157 12.27 14.00 -6.56
N TRP A 158 12.31 12.99 -5.72
CA TRP A 158 13.37 11.98 -5.76
C TRP A 158 13.32 11.12 -7.02
N GLU A 159 12.13 10.68 -7.41
CA GLU A 159 11.94 9.82 -8.59
C GLU A 159 12.06 10.61 -9.92
N PHE A 160 11.67 11.88 -9.92
CA PHE A 160 11.58 12.71 -11.14
C PHE A 160 12.22 14.10 -10.97
N PRO A 161 13.51 14.18 -10.61
CA PRO A 161 14.14 15.46 -10.25
C PRO A 161 14.01 16.54 -11.32
N GLU A 162 14.08 16.19 -12.61
CA GLU A 162 14.00 17.15 -13.72
C GLU A 162 12.56 17.59 -14.06
N LYS A 163 11.55 16.86 -13.60
CA LYS A 163 10.14 17.08 -13.99
C LYS A 163 9.22 17.34 -12.80
N ALA A 164 9.74 17.29 -11.59
CA ALA A 164 8.96 17.41 -10.39
C ALA A 164 8.13 18.71 -10.35
N ASP A 165 8.72 19.85 -10.69
CA ASP A 165 8.04 21.16 -10.69
C ASP A 165 6.87 21.25 -11.68
N GLU A 166 6.85 20.41 -12.70
CA GLU A 166 5.73 20.28 -13.63
C GLU A 166 4.68 19.31 -13.09
N LEU A 167 5.12 18.20 -12.52
CA LEU A 167 4.24 17.13 -12.01
C LEU A 167 3.45 17.57 -10.78
N VAL A 168 4.04 18.32 -9.86
CA VAL A 168 3.35 18.81 -8.65
C VAL A 168 2.19 19.77 -8.98
N LYS A 169 2.17 20.36 -10.16
CA LYS A 169 1.06 21.24 -10.63
C LYS A 169 -0.14 20.46 -11.15
N ARG A 170 -0.04 19.15 -11.28
CA ARG A 170 -1.10 18.25 -11.77
C ARG A 170 -1.63 17.39 -10.63
N ARG A 171 -2.83 16.81 -10.81
CA ARG A 171 -3.26 15.77 -9.87
C ARG A 171 -2.31 14.60 -9.98
N TYR A 172 -1.70 14.22 -8.86
CA TYR A 172 -0.94 12.98 -8.71
C TYR A 172 -1.33 12.26 -7.43
N GLN A 173 -1.20 10.95 -7.45
CA GLN A 173 -1.58 10.06 -6.38
C GLN A 173 -0.44 9.08 -6.09
N ILE A 174 -0.35 8.61 -4.86
CA ILE A 174 0.43 7.42 -4.49
C ILE A 174 -0.56 6.39 -3.97
N ILE A 175 -0.58 5.23 -4.61
CA ILE A 175 -1.52 4.14 -4.32
C ILE A 175 -0.74 2.85 -4.21
N ASN A 176 -0.95 2.11 -3.11
CA ASN A 176 -0.42 0.77 -2.97
C ASN A 176 -1.39 -0.22 -3.62
N VAL A 177 -0.86 -1.12 -4.46
CA VAL A 177 -1.57 -2.30 -4.92
C VAL A 177 -1.14 -3.46 -4.05
N TRP A 178 -1.99 -3.84 -3.12
CA TRP A 178 -1.75 -4.92 -2.18
C TRP A 178 -2.49 -6.19 -2.64
N ARG A 179 -1.75 -7.30 -2.80
CA ARG A 179 -2.30 -8.59 -3.25
C ARG A 179 -1.90 -9.70 -2.30
N PRO A 180 -2.84 -10.57 -1.88
CA PRO A 180 -2.51 -11.83 -1.25
C PRO A 180 -1.86 -12.80 -2.25
N ILE A 181 -0.85 -13.55 -1.81
CA ILE A 181 -0.24 -14.65 -2.58
C ILE A 181 -0.99 -15.96 -2.29
N ALA A 182 -1.51 -16.10 -1.09
CA ALA A 182 -2.43 -17.15 -0.69
C ALA A 182 -3.64 -16.52 0.01
N THR A 183 -4.77 -17.20 0.08
CA THR A 183 -5.97 -16.71 0.81
C THR A 183 -5.58 -16.30 2.23
N ILE A 184 -5.94 -15.08 2.61
CA ILE A 184 -5.58 -14.52 3.91
C ILE A 184 -6.53 -15.00 4.98
N LEU A 185 -5.97 -15.71 5.95
CA LEU A 185 -6.66 -16.08 7.19
C LEU A 185 -6.01 -15.37 8.39
N LYS A 186 -4.70 -15.56 8.56
CA LYS A 186 -3.92 -14.99 9.67
C LYS A 186 -3.39 -13.60 9.30
N ASP A 187 -3.37 -12.71 10.29
CA ASP A 187 -2.85 -11.34 10.17
C ASP A 187 -3.41 -10.56 8.96
N PRO A 188 -4.75 -10.50 8.79
CA PRO A 188 -5.33 -9.76 7.67
C PRO A 188 -4.95 -8.28 7.72
N ILE A 189 -5.09 -7.60 6.58
CA ILE A 189 -4.89 -6.15 6.49
C ILE A 189 -6.23 -5.44 6.63
N ALA A 190 -6.25 -4.38 7.44
CA ALA A 190 -7.37 -3.45 7.53
C ALA A 190 -6.96 -2.08 7.03
N THR A 191 -7.97 -1.34 6.53
CA THR A 191 -7.88 0.05 6.12
C THR A 191 -8.91 0.88 6.89
N ALA A 192 -8.56 2.11 7.26
CA ALA A 192 -9.52 3.01 7.87
C ALA A 192 -10.18 3.91 6.82
N ASP A 193 -11.48 4.12 6.96
CA ASP A 193 -12.20 5.10 6.18
C ASP A 193 -11.62 6.50 6.39
N SER A 194 -11.10 7.10 5.33
CA SER A 194 -10.48 8.41 5.33
C SER A 194 -11.37 9.49 5.97
N THR A 195 -12.68 9.39 5.82
CA THR A 195 -13.65 10.35 6.37
C THR A 195 -13.78 10.28 7.89
N SER A 196 -13.29 9.22 8.51
CA SER A 196 -13.24 9.04 9.96
C SER A 196 -11.91 9.45 10.59
N VAL A 197 -10.96 9.88 9.78
CA VAL A 197 -9.60 10.20 10.23
C VAL A 197 -9.32 11.68 9.97
N PRO A 198 -9.46 12.57 10.97
CA PRO A 198 -9.09 13.98 10.83
C PRO A 198 -7.57 14.12 10.66
N ASP A 199 -7.12 15.17 9.96
CA ASP A 199 -5.70 15.44 9.74
C ASP A 199 -4.95 15.75 11.05
N ASP A 200 -5.64 16.24 12.08
CA ASP A 200 -5.06 16.50 13.42
C ASP A 200 -4.58 15.23 14.14
N ASP A 201 -5.07 14.06 13.74
CA ASP A 201 -4.58 12.77 14.26
C ASP A 201 -3.29 12.30 13.59
N LEU A 202 -2.87 12.96 12.51
CA LEU A 202 -1.69 12.58 11.73
C LEU A 202 -0.46 13.36 12.20
N VAL A 203 0.64 12.66 12.40
CA VAL A 203 1.93 13.26 12.77
C VAL A 203 3.00 12.84 11.78
N ALA A 204 3.68 13.84 11.22
CA ALA A 204 4.76 13.63 10.28
C ALA A 204 5.98 12.99 10.97
N ALA A 205 6.51 11.95 10.38
CA ALA A 205 7.60 11.18 10.95
C ALA A 205 8.63 10.80 9.89
N ASP A 206 9.87 11.22 10.11
CA ASP A 206 10.96 11.03 9.18
C ASP A 206 11.26 9.54 8.91
N MET A 207 11.62 9.23 7.68
CA MET A 207 12.06 7.92 7.23
C MET A 207 13.28 8.06 6.33
N THR A 208 14.26 7.18 6.51
CA THR A 208 15.41 7.06 5.61
C THR A 208 15.43 5.65 5.01
N GLU A 209 15.52 5.55 3.68
CA GLU A 209 15.61 4.29 2.95
C GLU A 209 16.64 4.42 1.83
N ASP A 210 17.76 3.71 1.93
CA ASP A 210 18.82 3.63 0.89
C ASP A 210 19.20 5.01 0.28
N GLY A 211 19.37 6.02 1.15
CA GLY A 211 19.74 7.39 0.77
C GLY A 211 18.57 8.30 0.47
N PHE A 212 17.36 7.78 0.31
CA PHE A 212 16.15 8.59 0.24
C PHE A 212 15.77 9.09 1.63
N GLN A 213 15.50 10.39 1.73
CA GLN A 213 14.94 11.03 2.92
C GLN A 213 13.47 11.30 2.66
N GLY A 214 12.61 10.55 3.32
CA GLY A 214 11.16 10.63 3.17
C GLY A 214 10.47 10.93 4.49
N GLU A 215 9.16 11.02 4.41
CA GLU A 215 8.30 11.26 5.55
C GLU A 215 7.00 10.46 5.40
N GLN A 216 6.54 9.85 6.48
CA GLN A 216 5.29 9.09 6.55
C GLN A 216 4.38 9.65 7.65
N TRP A 217 3.11 9.30 7.63
CA TRP A 217 2.23 9.56 8.75
C TRP A 217 2.31 8.43 9.79
N VAL A 218 2.60 8.79 11.05
CA VAL A 218 2.18 8.05 12.23
C VAL A 218 0.88 8.65 12.75
N VAL A 219 0.16 7.92 13.59
CA VAL A 219 -1.23 8.26 13.88
C VAL A 219 -1.47 8.25 15.37
N ARG A 220 -2.06 9.33 15.89
CA ARG A 220 -2.62 9.40 17.24
C ARG A 220 -3.90 8.58 17.32
N HIS A 221 -4.13 7.95 18.45
CA HIS A 221 -5.37 7.22 18.67
C HIS A 221 -6.57 8.15 18.68
N ASN A 222 -7.61 7.74 17.94
CA ASN A 222 -8.94 8.37 18.01
C ASN A 222 -9.99 7.24 17.90
N PRO A 223 -10.89 7.11 18.89
CA PRO A 223 -11.91 6.07 18.89
C PRO A 223 -12.96 6.23 17.77
N ALA A 224 -12.97 7.38 17.09
CA ALA A 224 -13.85 7.62 15.95
C ALA A 224 -13.34 6.98 14.64
N HIS A 225 -12.11 6.48 14.58
CA HIS A 225 -11.59 5.80 13.40
C HIS A 225 -12.41 4.55 13.10
N ARG A 226 -12.86 4.40 11.84
CA ARG A 226 -13.64 3.24 11.39
C ARG A 226 -12.78 2.33 10.53
N TRP A 227 -12.58 1.09 10.99
CA TRP A 227 -11.73 0.09 10.36
C TRP A 227 -12.52 -0.95 9.59
N TYR A 228 -12.03 -1.27 8.39
CA TYR A 228 -12.65 -2.18 7.45
C TYR A 228 -11.64 -3.17 6.88
N TYR A 229 -12.10 -4.37 6.59
CA TYR A 229 -11.33 -5.38 5.89
C TYR A 229 -12.26 -6.28 5.08
N LYS A 230 -11.70 -7.09 4.21
CA LYS A 230 -12.40 -8.17 3.54
C LYS A 230 -11.92 -9.50 4.10
N ASN A 231 -12.85 -10.27 4.67
CA ASN A 231 -12.56 -11.60 5.20
C ASN A 231 -12.13 -12.54 4.06
N GLN A 232 -11.11 -13.37 4.31
CA GLN A 232 -10.59 -14.37 3.40
C GLN A 232 -10.26 -13.82 2.00
N LEU A 233 -9.62 -12.64 1.93
CA LEU A 233 -9.19 -12.05 0.67
C LEU A 233 -8.31 -13.03 -0.11
N THR A 234 -8.63 -13.25 -1.40
CA THR A 234 -8.04 -14.29 -2.25
C THR A 234 -7.00 -13.71 -3.24
N PRO A 235 -6.10 -14.53 -3.82
CA PRO A 235 -5.13 -14.07 -4.82
C PRO A 235 -5.74 -13.47 -6.09
N ASP A 236 -7.01 -13.74 -6.38
CA ASP A 236 -7.73 -13.16 -7.52
C ASP A 236 -8.31 -11.77 -7.23
N GLU A 237 -7.96 -11.20 -6.09
CA GLU A 237 -8.41 -9.89 -5.64
C GLU A 237 -7.22 -9.03 -5.20
N VAL A 238 -7.39 -7.72 -5.27
CA VAL A 238 -6.42 -6.73 -4.78
C VAL A 238 -7.12 -5.69 -3.91
N LEU A 239 -6.39 -5.20 -2.94
CA LEU A 239 -6.75 -4.01 -2.17
C LEU A 239 -5.89 -2.84 -2.66
N LEU A 240 -6.54 -1.80 -3.15
CA LEU A 240 -5.93 -0.52 -3.48
C LEU A 240 -6.00 0.37 -2.24
N ILE A 241 -4.85 0.90 -1.80
CA ILE A 241 -4.74 1.77 -0.62
C ILE A 241 -4.16 3.10 -1.06
N LYS A 242 -4.93 4.17 -0.91
CA LYS A 242 -4.46 5.50 -1.22
C LYS A 242 -3.53 5.98 -0.10
N CYS A 243 -2.26 6.23 -0.42
CA CYS A 243 -1.30 6.81 0.50
C CYS A 243 -1.21 8.33 0.34
N PHE A 244 -1.52 8.84 -0.86
CA PHE A 244 -1.59 10.27 -1.14
C PHE A 244 -2.47 10.58 -2.35
N ASP A 245 -3.16 11.73 -2.28
CA ASP A 245 -3.81 12.39 -3.42
C ASP A 245 -3.62 13.92 -3.31
N SER A 246 -3.14 14.55 -4.36
CA SER A 246 -3.00 16.00 -4.42
C SER A 246 -4.34 16.73 -4.56
N ASN A 247 -5.41 16.04 -4.96
CA ASN A 247 -6.77 16.59 -4.97
C ASN A 247 -7.35 16.59 -3.55
N THR A 248 -7.58 17.78 -3.00
CA THR A 248 -8.10 17.98 -1.65
C THR A 248 -9.62 17.81 -1.52
N SER A 249 -10.34 17.65 -2.64
CA SER A 249 -11.80 17.46 -2.64
C SER A 249 -12.23 15.99 -2.51
N VAL A 250 -11.29 15.07 -2.42
CA VAL A 250 -11.52 13.63 -2.28
C VAL A 250 -10.76 13.07 -1.08
N ALA A 251 -10.98 11.80 -0.74
CA ALA A 251 -10.17 11.10 0.26
C ALA A 251 -8.70 11.12 -0.18
N ARG A 252 -7.83 11.73 0.65
CA ARG A 252 -6.42 11.95 0.29
C ARG A 252 -5.51 10.80 0.67
N ARG A 253 -5.90 10.00 1.68
CA ARG A 253 -5.10 8.89 2.23
C ARG A 253 -6.00 7.91 2.98
N SER A 254 -5.50 6.70 3.28
CA SER A 254 -6.15 5.75 4.18
C SER A 254 -5.13 5.15 5.13
N LEU A 255 -5.44 5.15 6.43
CA LEU A 255 -4.63 4.39 7.39
C LEU A 255 -4.71 2.91 7.07
N HIS A 256 -3.62 2.20 7.30
CA HIS A 256 -3.63 0.76 7.16
C HIS A 256 -2.71 0.08 8.20
N SER A 257 -3.08 -1.14 8.54
CA SER A 257 -2.34 -1.98 9.47
C SER A 257 -2.75 -3.44 9.32
N ALA A 258 -1.84 -4.36 9.59
CA ALA A 258 -2.24 -5.73 9.89
C ALA A 258 -2.82 -5.80 11.29
N PHE A 259 -3.73 -6.74 11.52
CA PHE A 259 -4.34 -7.00 12.83
C PHE A 259 -4.43 -8.49 13.11
N GLU A 260 -4.56 -8.85 14.37
CA GLU A 260 -4.75 -10.24 14.78
C GLU A 260 -6.23 -10.62 14.74
N ASP A 261 -6.56 -11.68 14.01
CA ASP A 261 -7.82 -12.38 14.15
C ASP A 261 -7.61 -13.60 15.05
N ALA A 262 -8.14 -13.55 16.25
CA ALA A 262 -7.98 -14.62 17.25
C ALA A 262 -8.52 -15.98 16.77
N ALA A 263 -9.55 -15.98 15.91
CA ALA A 263 -10.12 -17.20 15.33
C ALA A 263 -9.15 -17.91 14.37
N HIS A 264 -8.17 -17.17 13.84
CA HIS A 264 -7.22 -17.66 12.85
C HIS A 264 -5.75 -17.61 13.30
N ARG A 265 -5.51 -17.47 14.62
CA ARG A 265 -4.15 -17.36 15.20
C ARG A 265 -3.22 -18.53 14.81
N ASP A 266 -3.76 -19.73 14.74
CA ASP A 266 -3.00 -20.95 14.45
C ASP A 266 -2.90 -21.28 12.95
N LYS A 267 -3.35 -20.38 12.08
CA LYS A 267 -3.24 -20.57 10.62
C LYS A 267 -1.86 -20.20 10.13
N GLU A 268 -1.57 -20.60 8.87
CA GLU A 268 -0.32 -20.27 8.20
C GLU A 268 -0.06 -18.77 8.12
N PRO A 269 1.20 -18.35 8.24
CA PRO A 269 1.57 -16.95 8.13
C PRO A 269 1.09 -16.34 6.81
N ARG A 270 0.65 -15.08 6.88
CA ARG A 270 0.22 -14.32 5.71
C ARG A 270 1.33 -14.18 4.68
N GLN A 271 0.98 -14.42 3.41
CA GLN A 271 1.84 -14.15 2.27
C GLN A 271 1.21 -13.09 1.37
N SER A 272 1.93 -12.06 1.05
CA SER A 272 1.42 -10.93 0.23
C SER A 272 2.53 -10.25 -0.55
N ILE A 273 2.14 -9.60 -1.66
CA ILE A 273 2.96 -8.63 -2.37
C ILE A 273 2.28 -7.27 -2.35
N GLU A 274 3.07 -6.23 -2.19
CA GLU A 274 2.63 -4.84 -2.18
C GLU A 274 3.50 -4.05 -3.15
N LEU A 275 2.86 -3.38 -4.12
CA LEU A 275 3.51 -2.42 -5.00
C LEU A 275 3.17 -1.02 -4.54
N VAL A 276 4.18 -0.14 -4.50
CA VAL A 276 4.00 1.28 -4.26
C VAL A 276 4.07 2.02 -5.59
N LEU A 277 2.98 2.67 -5.99
CA LEU A 277 2.84 3.28 -7.31
C LEU A 277 2.48 4.76 -7.22
N GLY A 278 3.08 5.55 -8.11
CA GLY A 278 2.63 6.91 -8.40
C GLY A 278 1.79 6.95 -9.66
N SER A 279 0.68 7.69 -9.66
CA SER A 279 -0.16 7.93 -10.84
C SER A 279 -0.38 9.42 -11.06
N ALA A 280 -0.37 9.86 -12.32
CA ALA A 280 -0.62 11.25 -12.68
C ALA A 280 -1.62 11.36 -13.83
N SER A 281 -2.47 12.39 -13.81
CA SER A 281 -3.42 12.68 -14.91
C SER A 281 -2.82 13.64 -15.92
N SER A 282 -2.93 13.28 -17.19
CA SER A 282 -2.72 13.93 -18.51
C SER A 282 -1.31 13.98 -19.13
N THR A 283 -1.38 13.85 -20.36
CA THR A 283 -0.61 13.99 -21.62
C THR A 283 0.86 14.49 -21.56
N PHE A 284 1.80 13.77 -20.95
CA PHE A 284 3.22 13.84 -21.33
C PHE A 284 3.99 12.57 -20.97
N LEU A 285 4.91 12.20 -21.87
CA LEU A 285 5.76 11.03 -21.76
C LEU A 285 6.84 11.24 -20.69
N LEU A 286 6.77 10.49 -19.58
CA LEU A 286 7.83 10.41 -18.60
C LEU A 286 8.68 9.17 -18.92
N VAL A 287 9.75 9.36 -19.65
CA VAL A 287 10.86 8.43 -19.72
C VAL A 287 11.96 9.03 -18.84
N SER A 288 12.15 8.50 -17.64
CA SER A 288 13.36 8.79 -16.87
C SER A 288 14.36 7.68 -17.17
N LEU A 289 15.30 7.98 -18.04
CA LEU A 289 16.52 7.19 -18.23
C LEU A 289 17.60 7.83 -17.36
N ARG A 290 18.25 7.04 -16.51
CA ARG A 290 19.53 7.46 -15.93
C ARG A 290 20.58 7.51 -17.04
N GLN A 291 21.52 8.45 -16.96
CA GLN A 291 22.54 8.76 -17.98
C GLN A 291 23.23 7.55 -18.65
N PRO A 292 23.51 6.43 -17.97
CA PRO A 292 24.14 5.26 -18.62
C PRO A 292 23.29 4.54 -19.66
N ASP A 293 21.97 4.72 -19.65
CA ASP A 293 21.04 4.03 -20.54
C ASP A 293 20.72 4.85 -21.79
N ILE A 294 20.93 6.16 -21.76
CA ILE A 294 20.71 7.07 -22.90
C ILE A 294 21.72 6.78 -24.03
N ASP A 295 22.94 6.43 -23.70
CA ASP A 295 24.00 6.19 -24.68
C ASP A 295 23.84 4.86 -25.43
N LYS A 296 23.08 3.90 -24.88
CA LYS A 296 22.77 2.62 -25.53
C LYS A 296 21.61 2.69 -26.54
N LEU A 297 20.72 3.68 -26.40
CA LEU A 297 19.51 3.80 -27.24
C LEU A 297 19.68 4.68 -28.48
N ARG A 298 20.82 5.33 -28.64
CA ARG A 298 21.11 6.16 -29.83
C ARG A 298 21.34 5.37 -31.12
N GLY A 299 21.22 4.05 -31.11
CA GLY A 299 21.51 3.15 -32.20
C GLY A 299 20.35 2.33 -32.77
N SER A 300 19.09 2.51 -32.34
CA SER A 300 17.97 1.74 -32.89
C SER A 300 16.73 2.60 -33.14
N ASP A 301 16.40 2.76 -34.40
CA ASP A 301 15.15 3.34 -34.89
C ASP A 301 13.99 2.34 -34.70
N HIS A 302 13.32 2.35 -33.54
CA HIS A 302 11.96 1.84 -33.38
C HIS A 302 11.32 2.36 -32.06
N PRO A 303 10.08 2.86 -32.10
CA PRO A 303 9.38 3.35 -30.92
C PRO A 303 8.59 2.24 -30.24
N THR A 304 9.14 1.67 -29.20
CA THR A 304 8.40 0.87 -28.21
C THR A 304 8.96 1.17 -26.84
N ASP A 305 8.26 2.10 -26.15
CA ASP A 305 8.65 2.56 -24.83
C ASP A 305 8.21 1.59 -23.74
N ILE A 306 9.12 0.75 -23.28
CA ILE A 306 8.99 0.01 -22.02
C ILE A 306 10.31 0.18 -21.29
N ILE A 307 10.31 0.88 -20.15
CA ILE A 307 11.48 0.91 -19.29
C ILE A 307 11.04 0.66 -17.85
N ALA A 308 11.40 -0.52 -17.36
CA ALA A 308 11.47 -0.83 -15.95
C ALA A 308 12.89 -0.53 -15.48
N MET A 309 13.06 0.20 -14.38
CA MET A 309 14.36 0.37 -13.77
C MET A 309 14.40 -0.28 -12.39
N TYR A 310 15.38 -1.17 -12.28
CA TYR A 310 15.80 -1.84 -11.05
C TYR A 310 17.13 -1.25 -10.58
N HIS A 311 17.28 -1.08 -9.28
CA HIS A 311 18.58 -0.91 -8.65
C HIS A 311 18.83 -2.08 -7.71
N PRO A 312 19.78 -2.97 -8.02
CA PRO A 312 20.28 -3.93 -7.06
C PRO A 312 21.33 -3.23 -6.20
N ARG A 313 21.07 -3.07 -4.94
CA ARG A 313 22.08 -3.11 -3.88
C ARG A 313 21.48 -3.55 -2.57
#